data_37ef5cd1aa08647c0970adf1546ebd29
#
_entry.id   37ef5cd1aa08647c0970adf1546ebd29
#
_cell.length_a   1.000
_cell.length_b   1.000
_cell.length_c   1.000
_cell.angle_alpha   90.00
_cell.angle_beta   90.00
_cell.angle_gamma   90.00
#
_symmetry.space_group_name_H-M   'P 1'
#
loop_
_entity.id
_entity.type
_entity.pdbx_description
1 polymer ?
#
loop_
_entity_poly.entity_id
_entity_poly.type
_entity_poly.pdbx_seq_one_letter_code
_entity_poly.pdbx_strand_id
1 'polypeptide(L)'
;MDLQERTKVPWNTLVVGGVAVSLLASCRPDPVVEEEVKEDSSAAVMVADAVMTDWPLARGGAGLSGQVGLPLPANPEVKWTFKTTGSIIGETVASQGIAVFGDTAGFLTAVDVTTGEKKWQKEFEQSFEAAPAILEDTIFIGCEDTFFYALELATGEEKWSIETNDKITAAVNLTKSPDGSEMWVILNGYDGVCRALRASNGEEVWSHETASPINGTPAIVDGKFIVFGGCDQFLYTLDLATGKAVKQIEGEAPIVSTVGTEGTFVAWGNHANQVLGADINADKPTWIYSDRAFPFMSAPAIDLERVYVGGRDKKIHAISRDKGERVWTFKTGSRVESSPLLFSDGLLVGSSDGRLYALTLDEGKEIWALDLGESLIANASFASGMILIGSEDGTLFAVSGK
;
A
#
# COMPACT_ATOMS: atom_id res chain seq x y z
N MET A 1 0.07 -60.05 30.48
CA MET A 1 1.37 -60.21 31.14
C MET A 1 1.95 -58.84 31.22
N ASP A 2 1.59 -58.19 32.24
CA ASP A 2 2.11 -58.04 33.61
C ASP A 2 3.23 -57.00 33.63
N LEU A 3 2.86 -55.88 34.20
CA LEU A 3 3.08 -55.25 35.52
C LEU A 3 4.42 -54.52 35.64
N GLN A 4 4.30 -53.21 35.81
CA GLN A 4 4.50 -52.45 37.06
C GLN A 4 5.96 -52.46 37.54
N GLU A 5 6.54 -51.29 37.82
CA GLU A 5 6.45 -50.66 39.14
C GLU A 5 7.10 -49.26 39.20
N ARG A 6 6.50 -48.49 40.03
CA ARG A 6 6.83 -47.16 40.53
C ARG A 6 8.07 -47.21 41.45
N THR A 7 8.77 -46.06 41.58
CA THR A 7 9.26 -45.64 42.91
C THR A 7 9.31 -44.11 43.05
N LYS A 8 8.79 -43.70 44.18
CA LYS A 8 8.68 -42.32 44.71
C LYS A 8 9.86 -42.00 45.64
N VAL A 9 10.32 -40.73 45.65
CA VAL A 9 10.60 -39.78 46.76
C VAL A 9 11.60 -40.22 47.86
N PRO A 10 12.34 -39.38 48.60
CA PRO A 10 11.84 -38.20 49.29
C PRO A 10 12.81 -36.98 49.48
N TRP A 11 12.20 -35.93 50.01
CA TRP A 11 12.73 -34.71 50.63
C TRP A 11 13.74 -35.00 51.78
N ASN A 12 14.71 -34.07 51.97
CA ASN A 12 15.25 -33.81 53.30
C ASN A 12 15.66 -32.36 53.48
N THR A 13 14.99 -31.76 54.44
CA THR A 13 15.20 -30.48 55.09
C THR A 13 16.38 -30.65 56.08
N LEU A 14 17.26 -29.68 56.17
CA LEU A 14 18.12 -29.52 57.37
C LEU A 14 18.26 -28.02 57.71
N VAL A 15 17.72 -27.71 58.89
CA VAL A 15 17.85 -26.47 59.65
C VAL A 15 18.95 -26.65 60.69
N VAL A 16 19.92 -25.75 60.80
CA VAL A 16 20.69 -25.37 62.01
C VAL A 16 21.23 -23.97 61.75
N GLY A 17 21.01 -22.89 62.46
CA GLY A 17 20.98 -22.66 63.87
C GLY A 17 22.06 -21.68 64.26
N GLY A 18 21.70 -20.39 64.48
CA GLY A 18 22.20 -19.53 65.55
C GLY A 18 23.57 -18.90 65.41
N VAL A 19 23.67 -17.58 65.45
CA VAL A 19 24.06 -16.77 66.62
C VAL A 19 24.10 -15.28 66.21
N ALA A 20 23.41 -14.46 66.97
CA ALA A 20 23.37 -13.00 66.88
C ALA A 20 24.64 -12.37 67.48
N VAL A 21 25.18 -11.35 66.86
CA VAL A 21 25.98 -10.32 67.55
C VAL A 21 25.53 -8.93 67.06
N SER A 22 25.01 -8.18 67.99
CA SER A 22 24.62 -6.80 67.85
C SER A 22 25.87 -5.89 67.81
N LEU A 23 25.96 -5.01 66.83
CA LEU A 23 26.74 -3.78 66.96
C LEU A 23 25.90 -2.61 66.40
N LEU A 24 25.43 -1.79 67.32
CA LEU A 24 24.83 -0.49 67.07
C LEU A 24 25.92 0.50 66.55
N ALA A 25 25.75 0.98 65.37
CA ALA A 25 26.37 2.23 64.95
C ALA A 25 25.31 3.09 64.26
N SER A 26 25.00 4.19 64.93
CA SER A 26 24.09 5.25 64.48
C SER A 26 24.70 5.99 63.28
N CYS A 27 24.02 5.92 62.15
CA CYS A 27 24.16 6.92 61.12
C CYS A 27 22.80 7.55 60.85
N ARG A 28 22.72 8.87 61.01
CA ARG A 28 21.58 9.67 60.61
C ARG A 28 21.48 9.65 59.07
N PRO A 29 20.27 9.53 58.50
CA PRO A 29 20.14 9.77 57.07
C PRO A 29 20.13 11.29 56.80
N ASP A 30 20.91 11.68 55.78
CA ASP A 30 20.86 13.01 55.19
C ASP A 30 19.49 13.25 54.57
N PRO A 31 19.05 14.52 54.48
CA PRO A 31 17.73 14.82 53.91
C PRO A 31 17.75 14.50 52.40
N VAL A 32 16.81 13.68 52.00
CA VAL A 32 16.45 13.45 50.59
C VAL A 32 15.96 14.77 50.03
N VAL A 33 16.75 15.38 49.14
CA VAL A 33 16.29 16.46 48.26
C VAL A 33 15.32 15.82 47.26
N GLU A 34 14.02 16.05 47.44
CA GLU A 34 13.03 15.83 46.42
C GLU A 34 13.34 16.83 45.27
N GLU A 35 14.03 16.37 44.23
CA GLU A 35 13.98 17.04 42.93
C GLU A 35 12.53 16.90 42.39
N GLU A 36 11.80 18.01 42.44
CA GLU A 36 10.58 18.17 41.65
C GLU A 36 10.95 17.97 40.18
N VAL A 37 10.63 16.79 39.64
CA VAL A 37 10.55 16.58 38.20
C VAL A 37 9.43 17.47 37.70
N LYS A 38 9.77 18.66 37.24
CA LYS A 38 8.88 19.46 36.43
C LYS A 38 8.60 18.63 35.17
N GLU A 39 7.44 18.03 35.10
CA GLU A 39 6.87 17.56 33.82
C GLU A 39 6.86 18.76 32.87
N ASP A 40 7.74 18.71 31.90
CA ASP A 40 7.78 19.66 30.80
C ASP A 40 6.54 19.39 29.92
N SER A 41 5.44 20.09 30.25
CA SER A 41 4.20 20.08 29.51
C SER A 41 4.29 20.72 28.11
N SER A 42 5.52 20.97 27.62
CA SER A 42 5.76 21.54 26.29
C SER A 42 5.91 20.50 25.18
N ALA A 43 5.91 19.19 25.50
CA ALA A 43 6.02 18.13 24.48
C ALA A 43 4.65 17.65 23.92
N ALA A 44 3.53 18.24 24.37
CA ALA A 44 2.18 17.82 23.93
C ALA A 44 1.48 18.80 22.96
N VAL A 45 2.19 19.79 22.40
CA VAL A 45 1.61 20.75 21.44
C VAL A 45 2.59 20.98 20.30
N MET A 46 2.83 19.99 19.48
CA MET A 46 3.37 20.12 18.11
C MET A 46 3.01 18.88 17.28
N VAL A 47 1.75 18.47 17.26
CA VAL A 47 1.15 17.69 16.16
C VAL A 47 0.03 18.55 15.58
N ALA A 48 0.39 19.76 15.16
CA ALA A 48 -0.45 20.58 14.32
C ALA A 48 0.20 20.58 12.94
N ASP A 49 -0.54 20.05 11.95
CA ASP A 49 -0.40 20.31 10.52
C ASP A 49 0.87 19.84 9.82
N ALA A 50 1.29 18.59 9.99
CA ALA A 50 2.01 17.92 8.91
C ALA A 50 0.97 17.53 7.84
N VAL A 51 0.55 18.49 7.01
CA VAL A 51 -0.19 18.19 5.79
C VAL A 51 0.73 17.28 4.98
N MET A 52 0.29 16.04 4.67
CA MET A 52 1.02 15.18 3.76
C MET A 52 1.13 15.93 2.44
N THR A 53 2.31 16.42 2.10
CA THR A 53 2.54 17.24 0.91
C THR A 53 2.76 16.39 -0.32
N ASP A 54 3.29 15.18 -0.14
CA ASP A 54 3.71 14.29 -1.20
C ASP A 54 2.99 12.93 -1.14
N TRP A 55 2.75 12.36 -2.32
CA TRP A 55 2.24 11.02 -2.56
C TRP A 55 3.04 10.37 -3.70
N PRO A 56 4.33 10.08 -3.48
CA PRO A 56 5.25 9.76 -4.56
C PRO A 56 5.14 8.32 -5.08
N LEU A 57 4.41 7.46 -4.38
CA LEU A 57 4.23 6.04 -4.71
C LEU A 57 2.76 5.67 -4.72
N ALA A 58 2.39 4.73 -5.56
CA ALA A 58 1.09 4.12 -5.54
C ALA A 58 0.73 3.61 -4.15
N ARG A 59 -0.53 3.76 -3.74
CA ARG A 59 -1.05 3.33 -2.45
C ARG A 59 -0.37 3.97 -1.22
N GLY A 60 0.34 5.09 -1.43
CA GLY A 60 0.94 5.90 -0.37
C GLY A 60 2.25 5.40 0.22
N GLY A 61 2.79 4.29 -0.27
CA GLY A 61 4.06 3.79 0.25
C GLY A 61 4.41 2.39 -0.20
N ALA A 62 5.64 1.98 0.09
CA ALA A 62 6.24 0.75 -0.41
C ALA A 62 5.52 -0.54 0.03
N GLY A 63 4.81 -0.54 1.16
CA GLY A 63 3.99 -1.68 1.61
C GLY A 63 2.62 -1.76 0.94
N LEU A 64 2.21 -0.76 0.15
CA LEU A 64 0.94 -0.71 -0.57
C LEU A 64 -0.30 -0.88 0.33
N SER A 65 -0.21 -0.47 1.59
CA SER A 65 -1.29 -0.63 2.59
C SER A 65 -2.49 0.28 2.36
N GLY A 66 -2.32 1.33 1.55
CA GLY A 66 -3.37 2.32 1.28
C GLY A 66 -3.69 3.22 2.48
N GLN A 67 -2.72 3.49 3.34
CA GLN A 67 -2.90 4.31 4.55
C GLN A 67 -2.47 5.75 4.31
N VAL A 68 -3.33 6.70 4.67
CA VAL A 68 -3.08 8.15 4.61
C VAL A 68 -2.59 8.71 5.95
N GLY A 69 -3.11 8.18 7.07
CA GLY A 69 -2.73 8.60 8.43
C GLY A 69 -3.31 9.94 8.89
N LEU A 70 -4.04 10.65 8.03
CA LEU A 70 -4.73 11.92 8.31
C LEU A 70 -6.25 11.71 8.37
N PRO A 71 -7.03 12.64 8.95
CA PRO A 71 -8.48 12.56 8.92
C PRO A 71 -9.04 12.85 7.51
N LEU A 72 -10.22 12.28 7.24
CA LEU A 72 -10.98 12.55 6.02
C LEU A 72 -11.32 14.05 5.88
N PRO A 73 -11.27 14.61 4.67
CA PRO A 73 -11.77 15.95 4.43
C PRO A 73 -13.25 16.06 4.82
N ALA A 74 -13.59 17.07 5.63
CA ALA A 74 -14.96 17.37 5.98
C ALA A 74 -15.61 18.22 4.89
N ASN A 75 -16.89 17.95 4.57
CA ASN A 75 -17.65 18.68 3.54
C ASN A 75 -16.88 18.81 2.22
N PRO A 76 -16.55 17.69 1.55
CA PRO A 76 -15.67 17.69 0.39
C PRO A 76 -16.32 18.44 -0.78
N GLU A 77 -15.50 19.18 -1.52
CA GLU A 77 -15.89 19.84 -2.78
C GLU A 77 -14.77 19.71 -3.81
N VAL A 78 -15.13 19.71 -5.09
CA VAL A 78 -14.17 19.77 -6.18
C VAL A 78 -13.53 21.16 -6.21
N LYS A 79 -12.20 21.21 -6.10
CA LYS A 79 -11.43 22.46 -6.17
C LYS A 79 -11.04 22.81 -7.58
N TRP A 80 -10.61 21.81 -8.33
CA TRP A 80 -10.31 21.95 -9.75
C TRP A 80 -10.47 20.61 -10.48
N THR A 81 -10.53 20.67 -11.79
CA THR A 81 -10.50 19.50 -12.67
C THR A 81 -9.53 19.74 -13.81
N PHE A 82 -8.91 18.65 -14.28
CA PHE A 82 -8.12 18.66 -15.51
C PHE A 82 -8.67 17.61 -16.46
N LYS A 83 -8.84 17.96 -17.74
CA LYS A 83 -9.38 17.06 -18.77
C LYS A 83 -8.29 16.65 -19.73
N THR A 84 -8.16 15.33 -19.94
CA THR A 84 -7.34 14.72 -21.00
C THR A 84 -8.21 13.93 -21.98
N THR A 85 -7.59 13.35 -23.02
CA THR A 85 -8.33 12.69 -24.10
C THR A 85 -8.59 11.22 -23.84
N GLY A 86 -7.70 10.54 -23.10
CA GLY A 86 -7.83 9.14 -22.71
C GLY A 86 -8.40 9.00 -21.31
N SER A 87 -8.84 7.80 -20.94
CA SER A 87 -9.24 7.47 -19.58
C SER A 87 -8.05 7.55 -18.62
N ILE A 88 -8.23 8.09 -17.43
CA ILE A 88 -7.25 8.06 -16.35
C ILE A 88 -7.61 6.88 -15.46
N ILE A 89 -6.89 5.77 -15.62
CA ILE A 89 -7.15 4.52 -14.89
C ILE A 89 -6.05 4.19 -13.88
N GLY A 90 -4.83 4.69 -14.12
CA GLY A 90 -3.72 4.63 -13.16
C GLY A 90 -3.90 5.61 -12.00
N GLU A 91 -3.27 5.33 -10.87
CA GLU A 91 -3.24 6.25 -9.74
C GLU A 91 -2.38 7.47 -10.05
N THR A 92 -2.84 8.65 -9.69
CA THR A 92 -2.06 9.90 -9.78
C THR A 92 -1.07 9.95 -8.61
N VAL A 93 0.20 10.24 -8.89
CA VAL A 93 1.20 10.48 -7.84
C VAL A 93 1.57 11.96 -7.78
N ALA A 94 2.09 12.41 -6.65
CA ALA A 94 2.47 13.81 -6.49
C ALA A 94 3.72 13.96 -5.61
N SER A 95 4.60 14.86 -6.01
CA SER A 95 5.74 15.32 -5.21
C SER A 95 6.12 16.75 -5.59
N GLN A 96 6.67 17.50 -4.64
CA GLN A 96 7.16 18.87 -4.84
C GLN A 96 6.10 19.83 -5.46
N GLY A 97 4.81 19.61 -5.15
CA GLY A 97 3.71 20.38 -5.69
C GLY A 97 3.32 20.06 -7.14
N ILE A 98 3.86 18.99 -7.72
CA ILE A 98 3.56 18.51 -9.07
C ILE A 98 2.84 17.17 -8.97
N ALA A 99 1.65 17.07 -9.55
CA ALA A 99 0.92 15.82 -9.71
C ALA A 99 1.16 15.26 -11.12
N VAL A 100 1.43 13.95 -11.23
CA VAL A 100 1.74 13.27 -12.48
C VAL A 100 0.81 12.07 -12.66
N PHE A 101 0.25 11.94 -13.87
CA PHE A 101 -0.64 10.84 -14.24
C PHE A 101 -0.54 10.54 -15.73
N GLY A 102 -0.79 9.30 -16.08
CA GLY A 102 -0.91 8.85 -17.47
C GLY A 102 -2.36 8.63 -17.87
N ASP A 103 -2.63 8.59 -19.17
CA ASP A 103 -3.93 8.23 -19.72
C ASP A 103 -3.85 7.15 -20.80
N THR A 104 -5.00 6.58 -21.17
CA THR A 104 -5.10 5.52 -22.18
C THR A 104 -4.93 6.00 -23.62
N ALA A 105 -4.83 7.30 -23.84
CA ALA A 105 -4.48 7.87 -25.15
C ALA A 105 -2.96 8.06 -25.33
N GLY A 106 -2.14 7.65 -24.36
CA GLY A 106 -0.69 7.74 -24.41
C GLY A 106 -0.12 9.06 -23.92
N PHE A 107 -0.90 9.89 -23.23
CA PHE A 107 -0.34 11.11 -22.65
C PHE A 107 0.09 10.90 -21.20
N LEU A 108 1.32 11.32 -20.92
CA LEU A 108 1.81 11.54 -19.56
C LEU A 108 1.73 13.04 -19.27
N THR A 109 1.03 13.41 -18.20
CA THR A 109 0.71 14.81 -17.89
C THR A 109 1.18 15.16 -16.48
N ALA A 110 1.78 16.32 -16.33
CA ALA A 110 2.08 16.95 -15.04
C ALA A 110 1.28 18.25 -14.87
N VAL A 111 0.67 18.38 -13.69
CA VAL A 111 -0.09 19.57 -13.30
C VAL A 111 0.39 20.08 -11.94
N ASP A 112 0.14 21.35 -11.67
CA ASP A 112 0.27 21.89 -10.32
C ASP A 112 -0.78 21.27 -9.42
N VAL A 113 -0.37 20.65 -8.30
CA VAL A 113 -1.29 19.90 -7.41
C VAL A 113 -2.34 20.81 -6.79
N THR A 114 -2.03 22.11 -6.60
CA THR A 114 -2.91 23.07 -5.92
C THR A 114 -3.93 23.70 -6.86
N THR A 115 -3.51 23.97 -8.11
CA THR A 115 -4.32 24.75 -9.06
C THR A 115 -4.88 23.93 -10.23
N GLY A 116 -4.31 22.75 -10.51
CA GLY A 116 -4.63 21.95 -11.69
C GLY A 116 -4.04 22.52 -12.99
N GLU A 117 -3.22 23.57 -12.93
CA GLU A 117 -2.59 24.13 -14.12
C GLU A 117 -1.56 23.19 -14.70
N LYS A 118 -1.63 22.97 -16.02
CA LYS A 118 -0.70 22.11 -16.72
C LYS A 118 0.72 22.66 -16.67
N LYS A 119 1.67 21.88 -16.17
CA LYS A 119 3.10 22.16 -16.22
C LYS A 119 3.67 21.70 -17.57
N TRP A 120 3.43 20.44 -17.90
CA TRP A 120 3.81 19.84 -19.18
C TRP A 120 2.90 18.65 -19.51
N GLN A 121 2.94 18.21 -20.76
CA GLN A 121 2.30 17.00 -21.26
C GLN A 121 3.12 16.44 -22.39
N LYS A 122 3.36 15.13 -22.39
CA LYS A 122 4.08 14.40 -23.44
C LYS A 122 3.24 13.25 -23.98
N GLU A 123 3.35 13.03 -25.28
CA GLU A 123 2.70 11.95 -26.00
C GLU A 123 3.71 10.81 -26.22
N PHE A 124 3.26 9.58 -25.97
CA PHE A 124 3.96 8.33 -26.19
C PHE A 124 3.16 7.46 -27.15
N GLU A 125 3.77 6.37 -27.64
CA GLU A 125 3.15 5.56 -28.69
C GLU A 125 1.96 4.74 -28.22
N GLN A 126 1.89 4.40 -26.90
CA GLN A 126 0.88 3.53 -26.32
C GLN A 126 0.36 4.11 -24.99
N SER A 127 -0.65 3.44 -24.44
CA SER A 127 -1.34 3.86 -23.21
C SER A 127 -0.48 3.71 -21.95
N PHE A 128 -0.86 4.52 -20.94
CA PHE A 128 -0.38 4.40 -19.57
C PHE A 128 -1.51 3.89 -18.68
N GLU A 129 -1.39 2.64 -18.24
CA GLU A 129 -2.27 2.05 -17.22
C GLU A 129 -1.60 2.04 -15.85
N ALA A 130 -0.27 2.01 -15.82
CA ALA A 130 0.53 2.03 -14.60
C ALA A 130 0.46 3.39 -13.89
N ALA A 131 0.46 3.38 -12.55
CA ALA A 131 0.75 4.58 -11.79
C ALA A 131 2.25 4.91 -11.88
N PRO A 132 2.63 6.19 -12.04
CA PRO A 132 4.03 6.60 -11.90
C PRO A 132 4.55 6.39 -10.48
N ALA A 133 5.88 6.45 -10.31
CA ALA A 133 6.54 6.69 -9.02
C ALA A 133 7.48 7.89 -9.15
N ILE A 134 7.67 8.64 -8.07
CA ILE A 134 8.55 9.80 -8.05
C ILE A 134 9.63 9.62 -7.00
N LEU A 135 10.88 9.79 -7.40
CA LEU A 135 12.03 9.86 -6.49
C LEU A 135 12.80 11.13 -6.80
N GLU A 136 12.82 12.06 -5.84
CA GLU A 136 13.46 13.35 -6.02
C GLU A 136 12.93 14.07 -7.28
N ASP A 137 13.77 14.30 -8.28
CA ASP A 137 13.45 14.95 -9.54
C ASP A 137 13.12 13.97 -10.68
N THR A 138 12.90 12.69 -10.39
CA THR A 138 12.74 11.63 -11.40
C THR A 138 11.41 10.92 -11.27
N ILE A 139 10.69 10.84 -12.38
CA ILE A 139 9.47 10.02 -12.56
C ILE A 139 9.89 8.67 -13.14
N PHE A 140 9.37 7.59 -12.59
CA PHE A 140 9.51 6.23 -13.11
C PHE A 140 8.15 5.71 -13.51
N ILE A 141 8.00 5.22 -14.76
CA ILE A 141 6.71 4.74 -15.25
C ILE A 141 6.90 3.67 -16.33
N GLY A 142 6.07 2.64 -16.29
CA GLY A 142 5.91 1.67 -17.35
C GLY A 142 4.85 2.09 -18.36
N CYS A 143 5.02 1.71 -19.61
CA CYS A 143 4.09 1.97 -20.70
C CYS A 143 3.72 0.69 -21.42
N GLU A 144 2.60 0.67 -22.15
CA GLU A 144 2.21 -0.48 -22.97
C GLU A 144 3.05 -0.63 -24.25
N ASP A 145 3.90 0.36 -24.56
CA ASP A 145 4.87 0.30 -25.68
C ASP A 145 6.09 -0.60 -25.40
N THR A 146 6.08 -1.34 -24.30
CA THR A 146 7.14 -2.22 -23.78
C THR A 146 8.30 -1.50 -23.11
N PHE A 147 8.28 -0.17 -23.05
CA PHE A 147 9.34 0.59 -22.40
C PHE A 147 9.01 0.96 -20.95
N PHE A 148 10.05 0.96 -20.15
CA PHE A 148 10.08 1.55 -18.83
C PHE A 148 10.94 2.82 -18.88
N TYR A 149 10.34 3.94 -18.43
CA TYR A 149 10.94 5.26 -18.55
C TYR A 149 11.34 5.84 -17.20
N ALA A 150 12.46 6.53 -17.16
CA ALA A 150 12.83 7.50 -16.14
C ALA A 150 12.87 8.89 -16.75
N LEU A 151 12.03 9.79 -16.27
CA LEU A 151 11.82 11.12 -16.82
C LEU A 151 12.10 12.18 -15.78
N GLU A 152 12.49 13.38 -16.19
CA GLU A 152 12.63 14.52 -15.30
C GLU A 152 11.27 15.05 -14.85
N LEU A 153 11.07 15.23 -13.55
CA LEU A 153 9.79 15.68 -12.97
C LEU A 153 9.35 17.06 -13.49
N ALA A 154 10.30 17.97 -13.63
CA ALA A 154 10.01 19.36 -14.01
C ALA A 154 9.62 19.52 -15.50
N THR A 155 10.11 18.65 -16.38
CA THR A 155 10.00 18.85 -17.85
C THR A 155 9.40 17.66 -18.57
N GLY A 156 9.40 16.46 -17.94
CA GLY A 156 9.09 15.17 -18.56
C GLY A 156 10.15 14.71 -19.57
N GLU A 157 11.34 15.33 -19.64
CA GLU A 157 12.42 14.86 -20.53
C GLU A 157 12.97 13.51 -20.06
N GLU A 158 13.30 12.66 -21.03
CA GLU A 158 13.83 11.33 -20.75
C GLU A 158 15.25 11.43 -20.19
N LYS A 159 15.48 10.80 -19.04
CA LYS A 159 16.81 10.60 -18.44
C LYS A 159 17.41 9.29 -18.94
N TRP A 160 16.59 8.24 -18.91
CA TRP A 160 16.93 6.93 -19.45
C TRP A 160 15.65 6.10 -19.65
N SER A 161 15.73 5.06 -20.46
CA SER A 161 14.69 4.07 -20.67
C SER A 161 15.29 2.68 -20.86
N ILE A 162 14.50 1.65 -20.58
CA ILE A 162 14.82 0.25 -20.92
C ILE A 162 13.64 -0.38 -21.63
N GLU A 163 13.92 -1.27 -22.57
CA GLU A 163 12.91 -2.10 -23.23
C GLU A 163 12.75 -3.42 -22.50
N THR A 164 11.50 -3.83 -22.27
CA THR A 164 11.10 -5.14 -21.74
C THR A 164 10.53 -6.01 -22.86
N ASN A 165 10.26 -7.30 -22.59
CA ASN A 165 9.76 -8.20 -23.64
C ASN A 165 8.24 -8.11 -23.88
N ASP A 166 7.51 -7.37 -23.03
CA ASP A 166 6.06 -7.14 -23.15
C ASP A 166 5.71 -5.84 -22.41
N LYS A 167 4.46 -5.42 -22.51
CA LYS A 167 3.94 -4.21 -21.90
C LYS A 167 4.10 -4.18 -20.36
N ILE A 168 4.07 -2.98 -19.81
CA ILE A 168 4.15 -2.73 -18.37
C ILE A 168 2.89 -2.02 -17.91
N THR A 169 2.02 -2.73 -17.20
CA THR A 169 0.75 -2.22 -16.66
C THR A 169 0.76 -2.06 -15.14
N ALA A 170 1.73 -2.69 -14.46
CA ALA A 170 1.92 -2.55 -13.04
C ALA A 170 2.62 -1.23 -12.69
N ALA A 171 2.21 -0.59 -11.60
CA ALA A 171 3.00 0.47 -11.00
C ALA A 171 4.32 -0.10 -10.47
N VAL A 172 5.30 0.77 -10.29
CA VAL A 172 6.61 0.38 -9.74
C VAL A 172 6.72 0.75 -8.28
N ASN A 173 7.66 0.13 -7.61
CA ASN A 173 8.00 0.47 -6.23
C ASN A 173 9.47 0.91 -6.11
N LEU A 174 9.75 1.71 -5.11
CA LEU A 174 11.08 2.26 -4.84
C LEU A 174 11.59 1.79 -3.48
N THR A 175 12.83 1.38 -3.42
CA THR A 175 13.46 0.94 -2.17
C THR A 175 14.95 1.23 -2.17
N LYS A 176 15.55 1.31 -0.99
CA LYS A 176 17.00 1.32 -0.87
C LYS A 176 17.56 -0.07 -1.17
N SER A 177 18.75 -0.11 -1.78
CA SER A 177 19.55 -1.34 -1.84
C SER A 177 19.77 -1.91 -0.43
N PRO A 178 20.01 -3.21 -0.28
CA PRO A 178 20.19 -3.84 1.04
C PRO A 178 21.31 -3.24 1.87
N ASP A 179 22.34 -2.69 1.24
CA ASP A 179 23.45 -1.97 1.89
C ASP A 179 23.17 -0.47 2.11
N GLY A 180 22.02 0.03 1.61
CA GLY A 180 21.60 1.42 1.71
C GLY A 180 22.36 2.40 0.83
N SER A 181 23.25 1.94 -0.06
CA SER A 181 24.13 2.80 -0.86
C SER A 181 23.46 3.48 -2.05
N GLU A 182 22.37 2.90 -2.57
CA GLU A 182 21.67 3.40 -3.74
C GLU A 182 20.15 3.13 -3.66
N MET A 183 19.39 3.74 -4.56
CA MET A 183 17.96 3.50 -4.72
C MET A 183 17.73 2.52 -5.88
N TRP A 184 16.83 1.57 -5.63
CA TRP A 184 16.36 0.61 -6.64
C TRP A 184 14.91 0.86 -6.99
N VAL A 185 14.60 0.61 -8.25
CA VAL A 185 13.24 0.49 -8.78
C VAL A 185 12.91 -0.99 -8.86
N ILE A 186 11.79 -1.39 -8.28
CA ILE A 186 11.28 -2.76 -8.41
C ILE A 186 10.10 -2.73 -9.39
N LEU A 187 10.28 -3.45 -10.50
CA LEU A 187 9.38 -3.45 -11.66
C LEU A 187 8.83 -4.85 -11.90
N ASN A 188 7.52 -4.97 -12.05
CA ASN A 188 6.83 -6.16 -12.56
C ASN A 188 6.35 -5.90 -13.99
N GLY A 189 6.62 -6.85 -14.91
CA GLY A 189 6.23 -6.78 -16.30
C GLY A 189 5.20 -7.83 -16.73
N TYR A 190 4.47 -7.53 -17.79
CA TYR A 190 3.57 -8.49 -18.43
C TYR A 190 4.34 -9.65 -19.10
N ASP A 191 5.65 -9.47 -19.31
CA ASP A 191 6.59 -10.51 -19.72
C ASP A 191 6.87 -11.57 -18.64
N GLY A 192 6.21 -11.46 -17.48
CA GLY A 192 6.37 -12.42 -16.38
C GLY A 192 7.65 -12.23 -15.57
N VAL A 193 8.31 -11.08 -15.66
CA VAL A 193 9.59 -10.85 -14.98
C VAL A 193 9.46 -9.74 -13.94
N CYS A 194 9.88 -10.04 -12.70
CA CYS A 194 10.14 -9.06 -11.66
C CYS A 194 11.61 -8.65 -11.71
N ARG A 195 11.90 -7.35 -11.79
CA ARG A 195 13.26 -6.80 -11.91
C ARG A 195 13.57 -5.81 -10.82
N ALA A 196 14.81 -5.80 -10.36
CA ALA A 196 15.39 -4.68 -9.63
C ALA A 196 16.35 -3.92 -10.55
N LEU A 197 16.11 -2.63 -10.69
CA LEU A 197 16.91 -1.73 -11.52
C LEU A 197 17.54 -0.65 -10.63
N ARG A 198 18.74 -0.21 -10.98
CA ARG A 198 19.32 1.01 -10.39
C ARG A 198 18.49 2.22 -10.79
N ALA A 199 17.97 2.97 -9.84
CA ALA A 199 17.17 4.17 -10.13
C ALA A 199 17.97 5.24 -10.93
N SER A 200 19.30 5.27 -10.80
CA SER A 200 20.16 6.27 -11.43
C SER A 200 20.34 6.11 -12.93
N ASN A 201 20.26 4.89 -13.46
CA ASN A 201 20.61 4.61 -14.85
C ASN A 201 19.87 3.44 -15.52
N GLY A 202 18.94 2.78 -14.80
CA GLY A 202 18.18 1.65 -15.33
C GLY A 202 18.95 0.33 -15.44
N GLU A 203 20.20 0.25 -14.96
CA GLU A 203 20.97 -0.99 -14.98
C GLU A 203 20.28 -2.07 -14.13
N GLU A 204 20.07 -3.26 -14.72
CA GLU A 204 19.48 -4.39 -14.02
C GLU A 204 20.45 -4.93 -12.96
N VAL A 205 19.95 -5.03 -11.73
CA VAL A 205 20.69 -5.63 -10.60
C VAL A 205 20.44 -7.12 -10.54
N TRP A 206 19.16 -7.50 -10.66
CA TRP A 206 18.71 -8.88 -10.77
C TRP A 206 17.33 -8.93 -11.42
N SER A 207 16.98 -10.10 -11.93
CA SER A 207 15.64 -10.43 -12.42
C SER A 207 15.17 -11.79 -11.92
N HIS A 208 13.84 -11.95 -11.83
CA HIS A 208 13.16 -13.19 -11.43
C HIS A 208 12.02 -13.46 -12.41
N GLU A 209 12.07 -14.62 -13.06
CA GLU A 209 11.03 -15.05 -14.02
C GLU A 209 9.94 -15.87 -13.32
N THR A 210 8.70 -15.61 -13.66
CA THR A 210 7.51 -16.39 -13.28
C THR A 210 6.95 -17.12 -14.51
N ALA A 211 6.03 -18.05 -14.28
CA ALA A 211 5.46 -18.83 -15.39
C ALA A 211 4.40 -18.08 -16.21
N SER A 212 3.95 -16.90 -15.77
CA SER A 212 2.89 -16.13 -16.41
C SER A 212 3.05 -14.63 -16.13
N PRO A 213 2.30 -13.75 -16.82
CA PRO A 213 2.36 -12.30 -16.60
C PRO A 213 2.16 -11.88 -15.14
N ILE A 214 2.78 -10.75 -14.78
CA ILE A 214 2.65 -10.12 -13.47
C ILE A 214 1.99 -8.75 -13.66
N ASN A 215 0.76 -8.58 -13.17
CA ASN A 215 -0.02 -7.33 -13.32
C ASN A 215 0.00 -6.46 -12.07
N GLY A 216 0.29 -7.05 -10.90
CA GLY A 216 0.25 -6.34 -9.62
C GLY A 216 1.54 -5.57 -9.35
N THR A 217 1.41 -4.42 -8.70
CA THR A 217 2.55 -3.66 -8.17
C THR A 217 3.27 -4.49 -7.11
N PRO A 218 4.62 -4.58 -7.15
CA PRO A 218 5.38 -5.30 -6.12
C PRO A 218 5.38 -4.53 -4.80
N ALA A 219 4.95 -5.15 -3.69
CA ALA A 219 5.05 -4.60 -2.36
C ALA A 219 6.43 -4.86 -1.75
N ILE A 220 6.95 -3.91 -0.96
CA ILE A 220 8.18 -4.09 -0.19
C ILE A 220 7.82 -4.30 1.28
N VAL A 221 8.27 -5.41 1.85
CA VAL A 221 8.02 -5.77 3.24
C VAL A 221 9.33 -5.75 4.03
N ASP A 222 9.33 -5.03 5.16
CA ASP A 222 10.47 -4.88 6.08
C ASP A 222 11.77 -4.41 5.42
N GLY A 223 11.72 -3.82 4.22
CA GLY A 223 12.92 -3.48 3.44
C GLY A 223 13.79 -4.69 3.07
N LYS A 224 13.22 -5.90 3.06
CA LYS A 224 13.94 -7.16 2.85
C LYS A 224 13.27 -8.07 1.83
N PHE A 225 11.97 -7.99 1.71
CA PHE A 225 11.19 -8.89 0.86
C PHE A 225 10.39 -8.11 -0.16
N ILE A 226 10.22 -8.72 -1.33
CA ILE A 226 9.32 -8.25 -2.38
C ILE A 226 8.18 -9.23 -2.46
N VAL A 227 6.93 -8.74 -2.42
CA VAL A 227 5.72 -9.57 -2.44
C VAL A 227 4.82 -9.15 -3.58
N PHE A 228 4.41 -10.09 -4.42
CA PHE A 228 3.47 -9.85 -5.53
C PHE A 228 2.71 -11.12 -5.90
N GLY A 229 1.57 -10.95 -6.57
CA GLY A 229 0.80 -12.06 -7.14
C GLY A 229 1.07 -12.23 -8.63
N GLY A 230 1.10 -13.49 -9.11
CA GLY A 230 1.24 -13.85 -10.51
C GLY A 230 -0.05 -14.40 -11.12
N CYS A 231 -0.20 -14.27 -12.45
CA CYS A 231 -1.27 -14.94 -13.20
C CYS A 231 -1.11 -16.47 -13.20
N ASP A 232 0.00 -17.01 -12.78
CA ASP A 232 0.27 -18.43 -12.54
C ASP A 232 -0.29 -18.96 -11.22
N GLN A 233 -1.09 -18.15 -10.52
CA GLN A 233 -1.80 -18.48 -9.29
C GLN A 233 -0.94 -18.50 -8.02
N PHE A 234 0.31 -18.01 -8.08
CA PHE A 234 1.16 -17.95 -6.91
C PHE A 234 1.32 -16.53 -6.38
N LEU A 235 1.32 -16.41 -5.06
CA LEU A 235 1.87 -15.27 -4.34
C LEU A 235 3.35 -15.55 -4.12
N TYR A 236 4.19 -14.67 -4.62
CA TYR A 236 5.64 -14.74 -4.50
C TYR A 236 6.14 -13.87 -3.36
N THR A 237 7.11 -14.39 -2.60
CA THR A 237 7.96 -13.62 -1.71
C THR A 237 9.40 -13.81 -2.16
N LEU A 238 10.02 -12.74 -2.65
CA LEU A 238 11.42 -12.73 -3.07
C LEU A 238 12.30 -12.06 -2.01
N ASP A 239 13.53 -12.52 -1.88
CA ASP A 239 14.57 -11.82 -1.15
C ASP A 239 15.02 -10.58 -1.95
N LEU A 240 14.93 -9.40 -1.35
CA LEU A 240 15.24 -8.13 -2.02
C LEU A 240 16.68 -8.06 -2.54
N ALA A 241 17.64 -8.65 -1.81
CA ALA A 241 19.05 -8.54 -2.17
C ALA A 241 19.41 -9.38 -3.41
N THR A 242 18.68 -10.48 -3.63
CA THR A 242 19.08 -11.50 -4.61
C THR A 242 18.04 -11.77 -5.69
N GLY A 243 16.81 -11.29 -5.55
CA GLY A 243 15.67 -11.62 -6.42
C GLY A 243 15.21 -13.07 -6.34
N LYS A 244 15.78 -13.89 -5.43
CA LYS A 244 15.42 -15.31 -5.32
C LYS A 244 14.13 -15.49 -4.54
N ALA A 245 13.26 -16.37 -5.04
CA ALA A 245 12.07 -16.75 -4.32
C ALA A 245 12.44 -17.45 -3.00
N VAL A 246 12.00 -16.90 -1.89
CA VAL A 246 12.14 -17.50 -0.55
C VAL A 246 10.86 -18.21 -0.14
N LYS A 247 9.71 -17.80 -0.72
CA LYS A 247 8.41 -18.41 -0.49
C LYS A 247 7.50 -18.27 -1.69
N GLN A 248 6.62 -19.25 -1.88
CA GLN A 248 5.49 -19.20 -2.80
C GLN A 248 4.27 -19.77 -2.07
N ILE A 249 3.14 -19.08 -2.17
CA ILE A 249 1.86 -19.51 -1.60
C ILE A 249 0.90 -19.70 -2.76
N GLU A 250 0.24 -20.84 -2.85
CA GLU A 250 -0.80 -21.09 -3.85
C GLU A 250 -2.02 -20.20 -3.57
N GLY A 251 -2.40 -19.38 -4.54
CA GLY A 251 -3.46 -18.37 -4.45
C GLY A 251 -4.81 -18.84 -4.97
N GLU A 252 -5.00 -20.16 -5.17
CA GLU A 252 -6.24 -20.82 -5.62
C GLU A 252 -6.67 -20.47 -7.07
N ALA A 253 -6.28 -19.31 -7.59
CA ALA A 253 -6.58 -18.82 -8.94
C ALA A 253 -5.64 -17.67 -9.31
N PRO A 254 -5.60 -17.23 -10.60
CA PRO A 254 -4.78 -16.11 -11.03
C PRO A 254 -4.96 -14.86 -10.15
N ILE A 255 -3.85 -14.30 -9.70
CA ILE A 255 -3.77 -13.07 -8.91
C ILE A 255 -3.40 -11.95 -9.88
N VAL A 256 -4.36 -11.10 -10.21
CA VAL A 256 -4.18 -10.03 -11.20
C VAL A 256 -4.19 -8.64 -10.58
N SER A 257 -4.60 -8.54 -9.31
CA SER A 257 -4.59 -7.29 -8.57
C SER A 257 -3.29 -7.11 -7.79
N THR A 258 -3.01 -5.86 -7.45
CA THR A 258 -1.95 -5.52 -6.50
C THR A 258 -2.31 -6.10 -5.12
N VAL A 259 -1.31 -6.60 -4.42
CA VAL A 259 -1.44 -7.05 -3.03
C VAL A 259 -1.42 -5.86 -2.08
N GLY A 260 -2.08 -5.96 -0.93
CA GLY A 260 -1.88 -5.04 0.19
C GLY A 260 -1.07 -5.71 1.29
N THR A 261 -0.18 -4.97 1.97
CA THR A 261 0.59 -5.50 3.10
C THR A 261 0.52 -4.60 4.34
N GLU A 262 0.58 -5.22 5.51
CA GLU A 262 0.76 -4.53 6.79
C GLU A 262 1.66 -5.39 7.70
N GLY A 263 2.91 -4.95 7.91
CA GLY A 263 3.97 -5.81 8.43
C GLY A 263 4.17 -7.03 7.52
N THR A 264 4.25 -8.22 8.10
CA THR A 264 4.37 -9.48 7.34
C THR A 264 3.03 -10.06 6.87
N PHE A 265 1.91 -9.45 7.24
CA PHE A 265 0.60 -9.86 6.74
C PHE A 265 0.36 -9.31 5.35
N VAL A 266 -0.17 -10.17 4.46
CA VAL A 266 -0.54 -9.84 3.08
C VAL A 266 -1.97 -10.27 2.78
N ALA A 267 -2.70 -9.47 2.03
CA ALA A 267 -4.01 -9.83 1.48
C ALA A 267 -4.08 -9.53 -0.01
N TRP A 268 -4.83 -10.34 -0.75
CA TRP A 268 -5.00 -10.21 -2.19
C TRP A 268 -6.36 -10.71 -2.67
N GLY A 269 -6.84 -10.17 -3.79
CA GLY A 269 -7.97 -10.70 -4.53
C GLY A 269 -7.53 -11.67 -5.63
N ASN A 270 -8.41 -12.59 -6.06
CA ASN A 270 -8.15 -13.50 -7.16
C ASN A 270 -9.34 -13.62 -8.13
N HIS A 271 -9.13 -14.30 -9.26
CA HIS A 271 -10.17 -14.55 -10.27
C HIS A 271 -11.21 -15.59 -9.85
N ALA A 272 -10.99 -16.35 -8.79
CA ALA A 272 -11.99 -17.27 -8.22
C ALA A 272 -13.00 -16.57 -7.31
N ASN A 273 -13.08 -15.24 -7.33
CA ASN A 273 -14.01 -14.45 -6.52
C ASN A 273 -13.72 -14.51 -5.02
N GLN A 274 -12.45 -14.56 -4.67
CA GLN A 274 -11.98 -14.71 -3.30
C GLN A 274 -11.05 -13.55 -2.93
N VAL A 275 -11.03 -13.25 -1.62
CA VAL A 275 -9.96 -12.49 -0.96
C VAL A 275 -9.25 -13.45 -0.04
N LEU A 276 -7.93 -13.48 -0.11
CA LEU A 276 -7.09 -14.36 0.70
C LEU A 276 -6.21 -13.50 1.61
N GLY A 277 -5.89 -14.03 2.79
CA GLY A 277 -4.96 -13.42 3.73
C GLY A 277 -3.95 -14.45 4.23
N ALA A 278 -2.69 -14.03 4.36
CA ALA A 278 -1.60 -14.87 4.84
C ALA A 278 -0.52 -14.03 5.55
N ASP A 279 0.33 -14.68 6.32
CA ASP A 279 1.67 -14.17 6.60
C ASP A 279 2.59 -14.56 5.44
N ILE A 280 3.50 -13.68 5.00
CA ILE A 280 4.41 -13.95 3.87
C ILE A 280 5.31 -15.17 4.07
N ASN A 281 5.48 -15.64 5.31
CA ASN A 281 6.25 -16.82 5.68
C ASN A 281 5.40 -18.10 5.76
N ALA A 282 4.08 -18.01 5.60
CA ALA A 282 3.18 -19.16 5.67
C ALA A 282 3.34 -20.10 4.47
N ASP A 283 2.91 -21.36 4.62
CA ASP A 283 2.89 -22.33 3.51
C ASP A 283 1.61 -22.26 2.68
N LYS A 284 0.57 -21.62 3.21
CA LYS A 284 -0.75 -21.50 2.59
C LYS A 284 -1.50 -20.29 3.16
N PRO A 285 -2.58 -19.85 2.51
CA PRO A 285 -3.44 -18.81 3.07
C PRO A 285 -3.91 -19.16 4.48
N THR A 286 -3.92 -18.17 5.38
CA THR A 286 -4.45 -18.31 6.74
C THR A 286 -5.97 -18.42 6.70
N TRP A 287 -6.59 -17.67 5.79
CA TRP A 287 -8.02 -17.67 5.55
C TRP A 287 -8.35 -17.33 4.09
N ILE A 288 -9.54 -17.71 3.67
CA ILE A 288 -10.12 -17.42 2.37
C ILE A 288 -11.53 -16.86 2.60
N TYR A 289 -11.79 -15.69 2.08
CA TYR A 289 -13.09 -15.02 2.11
C TYR A 289 -13.74 -15.05 0.72
N SER A 290 -15.04 -15.35 0.65
CA SER A 290 -15.85 -15.18 -0.54
C SER A 290 -17.28 -14.78 -0.16
N ASP A 291 -17.93 -13.91 -0.92
CA ASP A 291 -19.33 -13.51 -0.70
C ASP A 291 -20.23 -13.93 -1.87
N ARG A 292 -19.85 -13.60 -3.09
CA ARG A 292 -20.60 -13.92 -4.33
C ARG A 292 -19.64 -14.24 -5.47
N ALA A 293 -20.21 -14.68 -6.60
CA ALA A 293 -19.45 -15.04 -7.80
C ALA A 293 -19.05 -13.78 -8.61
N PHE A 294 -18.28 -12.87 -8.02
CA PHE A 294 -17.71 -11.68 -8.67
C PHE A 294 -16.29 -11.44 -8.20
N PRO A 295 -15.33 -11.19 -9.13
CA PRO A 295 -13.94 -10.98 -8.80
C PRO A 295 -13.70 -9.77 -7.90
N PHE A 296 -12.64 -9.87 -7.05
CA PHE A 296 -12.07 -8.76 -6.32
C PHE A 296 -10.83 -8.27 -7.07
N MET A 297 -10.96 -7.11 -7.70
CA MET A 297 -9.93 -6.54 -8.58
C MET A 297 -9.17 -5.37 -7.93
N SER A 298 -9.74 -4.75 -6.89
CA SER A 298 -9.07 -3.67 -6.18
C SER A 298 -7.97 -4.22 -5.27
N ALA A 299 -6.89 -3.43 -5.09
CA ALA A 299 -5.89 -3.72 -4.08
C ALA A 299 -6.49 -3.54 -2.68
N PRO A 300 -6.31 -4.49 -1.76
CA PRO A 300 -6.80 -4.34 -0.40
C PRO A 300 -6.12 -3.17 0.33
N ALA A 301 -6.90 -2.44 1.15
CA ALA A 301 -6.35 -1.57 2.19
C ALA A 301 -6.42 -2.34 3.52
N ILE A 302 -5.38 -2.18 4.36
CA ILE A 302 -5.19 -3.03 5.52
C ILE A 302 -4.84 -2.18 6.73
N ASP A 303 -5.56 -2.37 7.83
CA ASP A 303 -5.20 -1.89 9.16
C ASP A 303 -4.85 -3.06 10.12
N LEU A 304 -4.71 -2.79 11.40
CA LEU A 304 -4.36 -3.80 12.39
C LEU A 304 -5.47 -4.84 12.62
N GLU A 305 -6.72 -4.53 12.28
CA GLU A 305 -7.89 -5.35 12.59
C GLU A 305 -8.59 -5.88 11.33
N ARG A 306 -8.50 -5.18 10.20
CA ARG A 306 -9.36 -5.41 9.03
C ARG A 306 -8.62 -5.29 7.71
N VAL A 307 -9.22 -5.93 6.72
CA VAL A 307 -8.90 -5.83 5.31
C VAL A 307 -10.12 -5.23 4.61
N TYR A 308 -9.93 -4.17 3.84
CA TYR A 308 -10.99 -3.49 3.08
C TYR A 308 -10.75 -3.66 1.60
N VAL A 309 -11.77 -4.05 0.86
CA VAL A 309 -11.66 -4.32 -0.58
C VAL A 309 -12.93 -3.96 -1.32
N GLY A 310 -12.78 -3.41 -2.52
CA GLY A 310 -13.88 -3.21 -3.46
C GLY A 310 -14.16 -4.45 -4.29
N GLY A 311 -15.43 -4.71 -4.60
CA GLY A 311 -15.86 -5.85 -5.39
C GLY A 311 -16.69 -5.47 -6.64
N ARG A 312 -16.60 -6.28 -7.68
CA ARG A 312 -17.49 -6.18 -8.85
C ARG A 312 -18.95 -6.55 -8.53
N ASP A 313 -19.21 -7.08 -7.32
CA ASP A 313 -20.55 -7.33 -6.79
C ASP A 313 -21.27 -6.04 -6.31
N LYS A 314 -20.67 -4.87 -6.58
CA LYS A 314 -21.16 -3.53 -6.21
C LYS A 314 -21.12 -3.29 -4.72
N LYS A 315 -20.13 -3.81 -4.05
CA LYS A 315 -19.95 -3.61 -2.62
C LYS A 315 -18.50 -3.27 -2.27
N ILE A 316 -18.37 -2.62 -1.12
CA ILE A 316 -17.15 -2.52 -0.35
C ILE A 316 -17.29 -3.52 0.79
N HIS A 317 -16.25 -4.31 1.04
CA HIS A 317 -16.20 -5.32 2.08
C HIS A 317 -15.15 -4.95 3.12
N ALA A 318 -15.51 -5.07 4.39
CA ALA A 318 -14.56 -5.14 5.50
C ALA A 318 -14.53 -6.56 6.04
N ILE A 319 -13.33 -7.12 6.12
CA ILE A 319 -13.05 -8.51 6.47
C ILE A 319 -12.14 -8.50 7.69
N SER A 320 -12.38 -9.33 8.70
CA SER A 320 -11.48 -9.43 9.85
C SER A 320 -10.12 -9.98 9.43
N ARG A 321 -9.05 -9.28 9.80
CA ARG A 321 -7.68 -9.63 9.41
C ARG A 321 -7.23 -10.98 9.96
N ASP A 322 -7.68 -11.34 11.16
CA ASP A 322 -7.30 -12.57 11.85
C ASP A 322 -8.07 -13.81 11.38
N LYS A 323 -9.36 -13.65 10.97
CA LYS A 323 -10.25 -14.80 10.67
C LYS A 323 -10.73 -14.87 9.25
N GLY A 324 -10.63 -13.79 8.46
CA GLY A 324 -11.23 -13.74 7.14
C GLY A 324 -12.77 -13.70 7.16
N GLU A 325 -13.38 -13.30 8.27
CA GLU A 325 -14.82 -13.21 8.40
C GLU A 325 -15.31 -11.82 8.01
N ARG A 326 -16.51 -11.75 7.42
CA ARG A 326 -17.14 -10.48 7.09
C ARG A 326 -17.46 -9.68 8.35
N VAL A 327 -16.91 -8.46 8.45
CA VAL A 327 -17.28 -7.49 9.48
C VAL A 327 -18.50 -6.71 9.03
N TRP A 328 -18.42 -6.05 7.88
CA TRP A 328 -19.54 -5.36 7.26
C TRP A 328 -19.39 -5.32 5.73
N THR A 329 -20.46 -4.92 5.04
CA THR A 329 -20.43 -4.57 3.62
C THR A 329 -21.25 -3.30 3.40
N PHE A 330 -20.77 -2.43 2.50
CA PHE A 330 -21.51 -1.26 2.03
C PHE A 330 -21.84 -1.42 0.54
N LYS A 331 -23.08 -1.13 0.17
CA LYS A 331 -23.57 -1.28 -1.21
C LYS A 331 -23.44 0.04 -1.96
N THR A 332 -22.78 0.02 -3.11
CA THR A 332 -22.68 1.11 -4.08
C THR A 332 -23.69 0.93 -5.23
N GLY A 333 -23.81 1.91 -6.12
CA GLY A 333 -24.66 1.83 -7.29
C GLY A 333 -24.08 0.98 -8.42
N SER A 334 -22.73 0.83 -8.51
CA SER A 334 -22.02 0.06 -9.53
C SER A 334 -20.83 -0.68 -8.93
N ARG A 335 -20.03 -1.36 -9.78
CA ARG A 335 -18.81 -2.06 -9.40
C ARG A 335 -17.81 -1.12 -8.70
N VAL A 336 -16.98 -1.70 -7.82
CA VAL A 336 -15.93 -0.99 -7.11
C VAL A 336 -14.59 -1.62 -7.50
N GLU A 337 -13.89 -0.96 -8.40
CA GLU A 337 -12.55 -1.37 -8.88
C GLU A 337 -11.45 -0.48 -8.31
N SER A 338 -11.79 0.75 -7.95
CA SER A 338 -10.90 1.65 -7.20
C SER A 338 -10.51 1.02 -5.86
N SER A 339 -9.23 1.06 -5.55
CA SER A 339 -8.71 0.52 -4.30
C SER A 339 -8.98 1.47 -3.14
N PRO A 340 -9.50 0.99 -2.01
CA PRO A 340 -9.80 1.84 -0.85
C PRO A 340 -8.55 2.50 -0.27
N LEU A 341 -8.70 3.70 0.29
CA LEU A 341 -7.70 4.39 1.11
C LEU A 341 -8.19 4.51 2.55
N LEU A 342 -7.29 4.26 3.49
CA LEU A 342 -7.54 4.38 4.94
C LEU A 342 -7.08 5.73 5.44
N PHE A 343 -8.02 6.51 5.92
CA PHE A 343 -7.79 7.70 6.73
C PHE A 343 -7.88 7.35 8.22
N SER A 344 -7.41 8.22 9.10
CA SER A 344 -7.43 7.93 10.54
C SER A 344 -8.83 7.75 11.13
N ASP A 345 -9.86 8.30 10.48
CA ASP A 345 -11.25 8.30 10.92
C ASP A 345 -12.24 7.70 9.90
N GLY A 346 -11.75 7.14 8.79
CA GLY A 346 -12.63 6.56 7.79
C GLY A 346 -11.94 5.94 6.59
N LEU A 347 -12.75 5.34 5.72
CA LEU A 347 -12.36 4.70 4.47
C LEU A 347 -12.84 5.56 3.31
N LEU A 348 -11.98 5.82 2.34
CA LEU A 348 -12.29 6.50 1.07
C LEU A 348 -12.24 5.53 -0.09
N VAL A 349 -13.21 5.56 -1.01
CA VAL A 349 -13.18 4.72 -2.21
C VAL A 349 -14.02 5.30 -3.34
N GLY A 350 -13.52 5.20 -4.57
CA GLY A 350 -14.24 5.50 -5.81
C GLY A 350 -15.12 4.33 -6.27
N SER A 351 -16.18 4.61 -7.00
CA SER A 351 -17.05 3.61 -7.60
C SER A 351 -17.39 3.97 -9.06
N SER A 352 -17.63 2.95 -9.89
CA SER A 352 -18.07 3.15 -11.27
C SER A 352 -19.50 3.72 -11.38
N ASP A 353 -20.16 4.06 -10.27
CA ASP A 353 -21.40 4.85 -10.27
C ASP A 353 -21.16 6.34 -10.26
N GLY A 354 -19.91 6.77 -10.37
CA GLY A 354 -19.52 8.19 -10.41
C GLY A 354 -19.36 8.85 -9.05
N ARG A 355 -19.36 8.07 -7.98
CA ARG A 355 -19.30 8.61 -6.61
C ARG A 355 -18.01 8.24 -5.90
N LEU A 356 -17.52 9.21 -5.15
CA LEU A 356 -16.49 9.03 -4.15
C LEU A 356 -17.15 8.89 -2.78
N TYR A 357 -16.97 7.75 -2.12
CA TYR A 357 -17.58 7.42 -0.85
C TYR A 357 -16.59 7.53 0.29
N ALA A 358 -17.01 8.12 1.41
CA ALA A 358 -16.33 8.05 2.69
C ALA A 358 -17.19 7.29 3.69
N LEU A 359 -16.62 6.27 4.32
CA LEU A 359 -17.31 5.35 5.22
C LEU A 359 -16.61 5.27 6.56
N THR A 360 -17.38 5.00 7.63
CA THR A 360 -16.80 4.68 8.94
C THR A 360 -16.09 3.33 8.89
N LEU A 361 -14.95 3.21 9.59
CA LEU A 361 -14.18 1.96 9.63
C LEU A 361 -14.94 0.84 10.38
N ASP A 362 -15.65 1.16 11.47
CA ASP A 362 -16.25 0.17 12.35
C ASP A 362 -17.50 -0.49 11.79
N GLU A 363 -18.38 0.30 11.18
CA GLU A 363 -19.71 -0.16 10.77
C GLU A 363 -19.97 -0.04 9.26
N GLY A 364 -19.04 0.58 8.49
CA GLY A 364 -19.24 0.85 7.06
C GLY A 364 -20.39 1.80 6.77
N LYS A 365 -20.71 2.71 7.71
CA LYS A 365 -21.72 3.74 7.50
C LYS A 365 -21.17 4.87 6.67
N GLU A 366 -21.99 5.41 5.76
CA GLU A 366 -21.64 6.57 4.96
C GLU A 366 -21.43 7.79 5.86
N ILE A 367 -20.22 8.38 5.78
CA ILE A 367 -19.90 9.68 6.37
C ILE A 367 -20.35 10.76 5.39
N TRP A 368 -19.95 10.61 4.13
CA TRP A 368 -20.38 11.43 3.01
C TRP A 368 -20.20 10.68 1.69
N ALA A 369 -20.92 11.12 0.66
CA ALA A 369 -20.70 10.74 -0.72
C ALA A 369 -20.68 11.99 -1.60
N LEU A 370 -19.66 12.07 -2.48
CA LEU A 370 -19.53 13.16 -3.47
C LEU A 370 -19.76 12.59 -4.85
N ASP A 371 -20.77 13.10 -5.56
CA ASP A 371 -21.09 12.73 -6.94
C ASP A 371 -20.18 13.52 -7.89
N LEU A 372 -19.29 12.83 -8.61
CA LEU A 372 -18.41 13.41 -9.63
C LEU A 372 -18.92 13.17 -11.04
N GLY A 373 -20.00 12.38 -11.19
CA GLY A 373 -20.74 12.18 -12.44
C GLY A 373 -20.14 11.15 -13.38
N GLU A 374 -18.85 10.80 -13.21
CA GLU A 374 -18.09 9.94 -14.13
C GLU A 374 -17.54 8.70 -13.42
N SER A 375 -17.46 7.58 -14.13
CA SER A 375 -16.98 6.29 -13.56
C SER A 375 -15.57 6.42 -12.97
N LEU A 376 -15.43 6.07 -11.69
CA LEU A 376 -14.18 6.14 -10.92
C LEU A 376 -13.62 4.74 -10.73
N ILE A 377 -12.69 4.33 -11.60
CA ILE A 377 -11.96 3.04 -11.48
C ILE A 377 -10.52 3.22 -11.03
N ALA A 378 -9.94 4.41 -11.28
CA ALA A 378 -8.62 4.76 -10.78
C ALA A 378 -8.59 4.75 -9.25
N ASN A 379 -7.43 4.47 -8.68
CA ASN A 379 -7.22 4.65 -7.26
C ASN A 379 -7.13 6.13 -6.93
N ALA A 380 -7.71 6.52 -5.80
CA ALA A 380 -7.48 7.84 -5.25
C ALA A 380 -6.07 7.94 -4.65
N SER A 381 -5.51 9.14 -4.66
CA SER A 381 -4.30 9.52 -3.93
C SER A 381 -4.55 10.75 -3.05
N PHE A 382 -3.64 11.06 -2.14
CA PHE A 382 -3.79 12.18 -1.22
C PHE A 382 -2.51 13.00 -1.14
N ALA A 383 -2.52 14.21 -1.71
CA ALA A 383 -1.36 15.10 -1.70
C ALA A 383 -1.78 16.55 -1.43
N SER A 384 -0.97 17.29 -0.68
CA SER A 384 -1.20 18.72 -0.38
C SER A 384 -2.61 19.03 0.15
N GLY A 385 -3.18 18.12 0.95
CA GLY A 385 -4.53 18.26 1.51
C GLY A 385 -5.67 17.99 0.51
N MET A 386 -5.35 17.44 -0.66
CA MET A 386 -6.32 17.11 -1.72
C MET A 386 -6.36 15.61 -2.00
N ILE A 387 -7.56 15.10 -2.21
CA ILE A 387 -7.79 13.81 -2.85
C ILE A 387 -7.70 14.04 -4.36
N LEU A 388 -6.84 13.29 -5.04
CA LEU A 388 -6.74 13.28 -6.50
C LEU A 388 -7.31 11.95 -7.00
N ILE A 389 -8.23 11.99 -7.97
CA ILE A 389 -8.82 10.78 -8.55
C ILE A 389 -9.14 10.98 -10.03
N GLY A 390 -8.68 10.02 -10.84
CA GLY A 390 -8.99 9.96 -12.27
C GLY A 390 -10.31 9.26 -12.56
N SER A 391 -10.90 9.54 -13.71
CA SER A 391 -12.12 8.92 -14.22
C SER A 391 -11.95 8.28 -15.60
N GLU A 392 -12.88 7.40 -15.96
CA GLU A 392 -12.90 6.72 -17.27
C GLU A 392 -13.12 7.69 -18.43
N ASP A 393 -13.71 8.85 -18.21
CA ASP A 393 -13.86 9.88 -19.27
C ASP A 393 -12.61 10.75 -19.46
N GLY A 394 -11.55 10.55 -18.65
CA GLY A 394 -10.30 11.30 -18.73
C GLY A 394 -10.31 12.60 -17.92
N THR A 395 -11.12 12.72 -16.90
CA THR A 395 -11.10 13.85 -15.97
C THR A 395 -10.30 13.49 -14.72
N LEU A 396 -9.28 14.25 -14.38
CA LEU A 396 -8.67 14.25 -13.05
C LEU A 396 -9.40 15.24 -12.17
N PHE A 397 -9.93 14.78 -11.05
CA PHE A 397 -10.58 15.60 -10.03
C PHE A 397 -9.63 15.81 -8.84
N ALA A 398 -9.59 17.06 -8.34
CA ALA A 398 -9.00 17.37 -7.05
C ALA A 398 -10.10 17.80 -6.08
N VAL A 399 -10.18 17.07 -4.97
CA VAL A 399 -11.23 17.22 -3.97
C VAL A 399 -10.60 17.54 -2.62
N SER A 400 -11.12 18.55 -1.93
CA SER A 400 -10.67 18.92 -0.59
C SER A 400 -11.84 19.36 0.27
N GLY A 401 -11.66 19.42 1.58
CA GLY A 401 -12.64 20.01 2.51
C GLY A 401 -12.83 21.52 2.30
N LYS A 402 -13.98 22.03 2.77
CA LYS A 402 -14.26 23.48 2.81
C LYS A 402 -13.46 24.16 3.91
#